data_55f68c8ac3e0a73f05fd89e597a32eb1
#
_entry.id   55f68c8ac3e0a73f05fd89e597a32eb1
#
_cell.length_a   1.000
_cell.length_b   1.000
_cell.length_c   1.000
_cell.angle_alpha   90.00
_cell.angle_beta   90.00
_cell.angle_gamma   90.00
#
_symmetry.space_group_name_H-M   'P 1'
#
loop_
_entity.id
_entity.type
_entity.pdbx_description
1 polymer ?
#
loop_
_entity_poly.entity_id
_entity_poly.type
_entity_poly.pdbx_seq_one_letter_code
_entity_poly.pdbx_strand_id
1 'polypeptide(L)'
;MTRRRLAPLVTLETSTFASGVGNGIVAVAFPWLVLERTGSATAAGLVAAAGAVPLVLSSLLSGTVVDLVGRRRTAIGADVLSGLSAAAVPLTDAVVGLDVPTIALLAALGAVFDPAGFSAREAMLPECARAARLRLDRVNSVHTALFSVSFLIAPGLGGLLIALVGASTTLYATTVAFAVSAVVVAFVRVSSAGRPDHHDAPTTMLAATREGIAVVFRSPLLRALAVVPAVAVMAWFPVEAVMLPAFFVEQDA
;
A
#
# COMPACT_ATOMS: atom_id res chain seq x y z
N MET A 1 -7.48 -8.28 37.08
CA MET A 1 -6.58 -7.28 36.41
C MET A 1 -6.04 -7.90 35.14
N THR A 2 -6.55 -7.51 33.97
CA THR A 2 -6.06 -8.03 32.67
C THR A 2 -4.67 -7.49 32.40
N ARG A 3 -3.69 -8.38 32.12
CA ARG A 3 -2.30 -8.01 31.79
C ARG A 3 -2.24 -7.15 30.52
N ARG A 4 -1.41 -6.10 30.53
CA ARG A 4 -1.05 -5.30 29.36
C ARG A 4 -0.47 -6.22 28.28
N ARG A 5 -1.05 -6.21 27.06
CA ARG A 5 -0.58 -7.03 25.94
C ARG A 5 -0.06 -6.12 24.84
N LEU A 6 1.25 -5.99 24.72
CA LEU A 6 1.91 -5.22 23.64
C LEU A 6 2.04 -6.02 22.35
N ALA A 7 2.04 -7.36 22.45
CA ALA A 7 2.26 -8.23 21.30
C ALA A 7 1.37 -7.92 20.07
N PRO A 8 0.03 -7.73 20.19
CA PRO A 8 -0.79 -7.41 19.02
C PRO A 8 -0.39 -6.11 18.33
N LEU A 9 -0.01 -5.09 19.11
CA LEU A 9 0.44 -3.81 18.56
C LEU A 9 1.79 -3.96 17.85
N VAL A 10 2.78 -4.54 18.50
CA VAL A 10 4.11 -4.77 17.90
C VAL A 10 3.99 -5.59 16.61
N THR A 11 3.18 -6.65 16.64
CA THR A 11 2.94 -7.50 15.46
C THR A 11 2.29 -6.72 14.32
N LEU A 12 1.28 -5.88 14.62
CA LEU A 12 0.63 -5.04 13.62
C LEU A 12 1.62 -4.04 13.01
N GLU A 13 2.39 -3.35 13.84
CA GLU A 13 3.35 -2.34 13.38
C GLU A 13 4.51 -2.95 12.58
N THR A 14 4.98 -4.15 12.96
CA THR A 14 5.97 -4.89 12.16
C THR A 14 5.43 -5.24 10.78
N SER A 15 4.16 -5.68 10.70
CA SER A 15 3.51 -5.93 9.41
C SER A 15 3.37 -4.64 8.59
N THR A 16 2.93 -3.54 9.20
CA THR A 16 2.82 -2.24 8.54
C THR A 16 4.16 -1.78 7.96
N PHE A 17 5.22 -1.90 8.74
CA PHE A 17 6.56 -1.54 8.28
C PHE A 17 7.03 -2.42 7.12
N ALA A 18 6.88 -3.74 7.22
CA ALA A 18 7.29 -4.66 6.16
C ALA A 18 6.51 -4.43 4.86
N SER A 19 5.19 -4.24 4.94
CA SER A 19 4.34 -3.91 3.78
C SER A 19 4.72 -2.55 3.18
N GLY A 20 4.97 -1.54 4.03
CA GLY A 20 5.42 -0.21 3.59
C GLY A 20 6.76 -0.24 2.86
N VAL A 21 7.72 -1.03 3.36
CA VAL A 21 9.00 -1.25 2.65
C VAL A 21 8.77 -1.92 1.29
N GLY A 22 7.93 -2.96 1.24
CA GLY A 22 7.57 -3.62 -0.02
C GLY A 22 7.00 -2.64 -1.04
N ASN A 23 6.02 -1.83 -0.64
CA ASN A 23 5.39 -0.83 -1.50
C ASN A 23 6.37 0.26 -1.96
N GLY A 24 7.25 0.72 -1.06
CA GLY A 24 8.24 1.72 -1.41
C GLY A 24 9.32 1.21 -2.38
N ILE A 25 9.71 -0.07 -2.30
CA ILE A 25 10.60 -0.70 -3.29
C ILE A 25 9.88 -0.82 -4.65
N VAL A 26 8.60 -1.24 -4.66
CA VAL A 26 7.76 -1.32 -5.88
C VAL A 26 7.70 0.02 -6.59
N ALA A 27 7.52 1.12 -5.86
CA ALA A 27 7.42 2.47 -6.42
C ALA A 27 8.64 2.90 -7.22
N VAL A 28 9.82 2.35 -6.91
CA VAL A 28 11.06 2.60 -7.66
C VAL A 28 11.32 1.50 -8.71
N ALA A 29 11.11 0.24 -8.34
CA ALA A 29 11.50 -0.90 -9.18
C ALA A 29 10.70 -0.99 -10.47
N PHE A 30 9.40 -0.73 -10.47
CA PHE A 30 8.60 -0.79 -11.70
C PHE A 30 8.96 0.29 -12.72
N PRO A 31 9.00 1.59 -12.37
CA PRO A 31 9.45 2.62 -13.32
C PRO A 31 10.87 2.38 -13.84
N TRP A 32 11.77 1.95 -12.95
CA TRP A 32 13.16 1.67 -13.32
C TRP A 32 13.25 0.48 -14.29
N LEU A 33 12.50 -0.60 -14.04
CA LEU A 33 12.46 -1.76 -14.93
C LEU A 33 12.01 -1.39 -16.35
N VAL A 34 10.99 -0.52 -16.45
CA VAL A 34 10.50 -0.04 -17.76
C VAL A 34 11.55 0.83 -18.43
N LEU A 35 12.19 1.73 -17.69
CA LEU A 35 13.24 2.60 -18.22
C LEU A 35 14.43 1.79 -18.72
N GLU A 36 14.87 0.80 -17.96
CA GLU A 36 15.98 -0.11 -18.31
C GLU A 36 15.68 -0.90 -19.60
N ARG A 37 14.42 -1.33 -19.78
CA ARG A 37 14.00 -2.13 -20.94
C ARG A 37 13.73 -1.32 -22.20
N THR A 38 13.25 -0.11 -22.07
CA THR A 38 12.75 0.69 -23.20
C THR A 38 13.59 1.92 -23.50
N GLY A 39 14.42 2.39 -22.57
CA GLY A 39 15.07 3.69 -22.63
C GLY A 39 14.09 4.87 -22.63
N SER A 40 12.79 4.65 -22.36
CA SER A 40 11.74 5.65 -22.51
C SER A 40 11.14 6.06 -21.17
N ALA A 41 11.42 7.30 -20.75
CA ALA A 41 10.78 7.89 -19.58
C ALA A 41 9.25 8.00 -19.73
N THR A 42 8.77 8.21 -20.97
CA THR A 42 7.33 8.23 -21.27
C THR A 42 6.69 6.88 -20.99
N ALA A 43 7.33 5.77 -21.38
CA ALA A 43 6.82 4.42 -21.10
C ALA A 43 6.80 4.16 -19.59
N ALA A 44 7.84 4.56 -18.84
CA ALA A 44 7.89 4.45 -17.39
C ALA A 44 6.75 5.25 -16.73
N GLY A 45 6.50 6.47 -17.19
CA GLY A 45 5.38 7.29 -16.72
C GLY A 45 4.01 6.68 -17.01
N LEU A 46 3.82 6.06 -18.17
CA LEU A 46 2.57 5.36 -18.51
C LEU A 46 2.33 4.15 -17.61
N VAL A 47 3.36 3.38 -17.29
CA VAL A 47 3.24 2.25 -16.35
C VAL A 47 2.91 2.73 -14.94
N ALA A 48 3.54 3.80 -14.47
CA ALA A 48 3.20 4.42 -13.19
C ALA A 48 1.74 4.91 -13.17
N ALA A 49 1.26 5.54 -14.25
CA ALA A 49 -0.12 5.97 -14.39
C ALA A 49 -1.10 4.79 -14.45
N ALA A 50 -0.72 3.68 -15.09
CA ALA A 50 -1.54 2.46 -15.14
C ALA A 50 -1.75 1.86 -13.75
N GLY A 51 -0.80 1.98 -12.84
CA GLY A 51 -0.96 1.60 -11.43
C GLY A 51 -1.83 2.59 -10.62
N ALA A 52 -1.76 3.88 -10.92
CA ALA A 52 -2.48 4.90 -10.19
C ALA A 52 -4.01 4.81 -10.34
N VAL A 53 -4.52 4.45 -11.51
CA VAL A 53 -5.98 4.34 -11.75
C VAL A 53 -6.61 3.25 -10.88
N PRO A 54 -6.11 1.99 -10.88
CA PRO A 54 -6.61 0.94 -9.99
C PRO A 54 -6.48 1.31 -8.51
N LEU A 55 -5.38 1.96 -8.11
CA LEU A 55 -5.16 2.42 -6.74
C LEU A 55 -6.28 3.36 -6.27
N VAL A 56 -6.63 4.37 -7.08
CA VAL A 56 -7.71 5.32 -6.77
C VAL A 56 -9.07 4.62 -6.70
N LEU A 57 -9.38 3.77 -7.68
CA LEU A 57 -10.67 3.05 -7.71
C LEU A 57 -10.80 2.09 -6.52
N SER A 58 -9.75 1.36 -6.20
CA SER A 58 -9.76 0.41 -5.08
C SER A 58 -9.78 1.09 -3.72
N SER A 59 -9.23 2.30 -3.60
CA SER A 59 -9.30 3.08 -2.36
C SER A 59 -10.74 3.41 -1.94
N LEU A 60 -11.62 3.66 -2.92
CA LEU A 60 -13.04 3.90 -2.67
C LEU A 60 -13.77 2.65 -2.14
N LEU A 61 -13.28 1.47 -2.47
CA LEU A 61 -13.88 0.18 -2.10
C LEU A 61 -13.20 -0.43 -0.87
N SER A 62 -12.06 0.08 -0.45
CA SER A 62 -11.21 -0.50 0.59
C SER A 62 -11.96 -0.72 1.91
N GLY A 63 -12.70 0.27 2.39
CA GLY A 63 -13.51 0.17 3.61
C GLY A 63 -14.54 -0.94 3.51
N THR A 64 -15.27 -1.02 2.40
CA THR A 64 -16.29 -2.05 2.18
C THR A 64 -15.69 -3.46 2.13
N VAL A 65 -14.52 -3.63 1.51
CA VAL A 65 -13.80 -4.91 1.49
C VAL A 65 -13.41 -5.32 2.90
N VAL A 66 -12.90 -4.38 3.69
CA VAL A 66 -12.53 -4.61 5.10
C VAL A 66 -13.74 -5.05 5.93
N ASP A 67 -14.89 -4.42 5.73
CA ASP A 67 -16.11 -4.73 6.47
C ASP A 67 -16.69 -6.10 6.09
N LEU A 68 -16.66 -6.48 4.81
CA LEU A 68 -17.20 -7.75 4.32
C LEU A 68 -16.30 -8.95 4.62
N VAL A 69 -14.98 -8.80 4.42
CA VAL A 69 -14.00 -9.90 4.53
C VAL A 69 -13.46 -10.03 5.96
N GLY A 70 -13.41 -8.90 6.68
CA GLY A 70 -12.81 -8.77 8.01
C GLY A 70 -11.37 -8.30 7.96
N ARG A 71 -11.02 -7.42 8.88
CA ARG A 71 -9.77 -6.64 8.93
C ARG A 71 -8.50 -7.47 8.72
N ARG A 72 -8.32 -8.53 9.52
CA ARG A 72 -7.12 -9.37 9.44
C ARG A 72 -7.02 -10.15 8.13
N ARG A 73 -8.13 -10.70 7.64
CA ARG A 73 -8.15 -11.46 6.39
C ARG A 73 -7.85 -10.56 5.20
N THR A 74 -8.40 -9.35 5.21
CA THR A 74 -8.13 -8.35 4.17
C THR A 74 -6.67 -7.95 4.14
N ALA A 75 -6.04 -7.69 5.31
CA ALA A 75 -4.62 -7.36 5.37
C ALA A 75 -3.73 -8.50 4.85
N ILE A 76 -4.02 -9.75 5.24
CA ILE A 76 -3.29 -10.93 4.73
C ILE A 76 -3.49 -11.08 3.22
N GLY A 77 -4.74 -11.02 2.76
CA GLY A 77 -5.07 -11.18 1.34
C GLY A 77 -4.41 -10.12 0.46
N ALA A 78 -4.43 -8.87 0.91
CA ALA A 78 -3.77 -7.77 0.21
C ALA A 78 -2.26 -8.03 0.05
N ASP A 79 -1.56 -8.33 1.15
CA ASP A 79 -0.12 -8.62 1.09
C ASP A 79 0.20 -9.84 0.21
N VAL A 80 -0.59 -10.90 0.29
CA VAL A 80 -0.39 -12.10 -0.55
C VAL A 80 -0.56 -11.75 -2.02
N LEU A 81 -1.60 -11.02 -2.38
CA LEU A 81 -1.88 -10.66 -3.77
C LEU A 81 -0.87 -9.66 -4.32
N SER A 82 -0.46 -8.65 -3.53
CA SER A 82 0.60 -7.71 -3.92
C SER A 82 1.95 -8.43 -4.05
N GLY A 83 2.26 -9.36 -3.15
CA GLY A 83 3.46 -10.20 -3.21
C GLY A 83 3.47 -11.13 -4.43
N LEU A 84 2.35 -11.76 -4.76
CA LEU A 84 2.22 -12.59 -5.97
C LEU A 84 2.36 -11.77 -7.26
N SER A 85 1.77 -10.58 -7.30
CA SER A 85 1.92 -9.66 -8.42
C SER A 85 3.39 -9.25 -8.62
N ALA A 86 4.10 -8.92 -7.54
CA ALA A 86 5.52 -8.59 -7.58
C ALA A 86 6.38 -9.78 -8.03
N ALA A 87 6.09 -11.00 -7.52
CA ALA A 87 6.80 -12.23 -7.90
C ALA A 87 6.55 -12.61 -9.37
N ALA A 88 5.37 -12.32 -9.89
CA ALA A 88 5.01 -12.62 -11.28
C ALA A 88 5.91 -11.89 -12.28
N VAL A 89 6.46 -10.71 -11.94
CA VAL A 89 7.34 -9.96 -12.83
C VAL A 89 8.63 -10.73 -13.17
N PRO A 90 9.50 -11.09 -12.21
CA PRO A 90 10.70 -11.84 -12.54
C PRO A 90 10.43 -13.25 -13.07
N LEU A 91 9.31 -13.87 -12.70
CA LEU A 91 8.91 -15.18 -13.24
C LEU A 91 8.53 -15.08 -14.71
N THR A 92 7.72 -14.07 -15.08
CA THR A 92 7.35 -13.82 -16.47
C THR A 92 8.57 -13.46 -17.31
N ASP A 93 9.46 -12.64 -16.74
CA ASP A 93 10.72 -12.25 -17.38
C ASP A 93 11.58 -13.47 -17.75
N ALA A 94 11.68 -14.43 -16.85
CA ALA A 94 12.49 -15.63 -17.05
C ALA A 94 11.91 -16.62 -18.09
N VAL A 95 10.57 -16.61 -18.31
CA VAL A 95 9.90 -17.61 -19.14
C VAL A 95 9.56 -17.09 -20.53
N VAL A 96 9.02 -15.90 -20.62
CA VAL A 96 8.43 -15.34 -21.86
C VAL A 96 9.09 -14.02 -22.25
N GLY A 97 9.80 -13.40 -21.33
CA GLY A 97 10.24 -12.03 -21.43
C GLY A 97 9.16 -11.03 -21.00
N LEU A 98 9.57 -9.80 -20.72
CA LEU A 98 8.66 -8.73 -20.28
C LEU A 98 8.51 -7.68 -21.40
N ASP A 99 7.27 -7.40 -21.76
CA ASP A 99 6.88 -6.22 -22.52
C ASP A 99 6.20 -5.17 -21.61
N VAL A 100 6.13 -3.94 -22.10
CA VAL A 100 5.56 -2.82 -21.33
C VAL A 100 4.10 -3.06 -20.91
N PRO A 101 3.21 -3.59 -21.75
CA PRO A 101 1.85 -3.93 -21.36
C PRO A 101 1.79 -4.94 -20.20
N THR A 102 2.62 -5.97 -20.22
CA THR A 102 2.67 -6.98 -19.14
C THR A 102 3.15 -6.36 -17.83
N ILE A 103 4.21 -5.52 -17.88
CA ILE A 103 4.67 -4.79 -16.69
C ILE A 103 3.56 -3.89 -16.14
N ALA A 104 2.87 -3.14 -17.01
CA ALA A 104 1.77 -2.27 -16.62
C ALA A 104 0.61 -3.04 -15.97
N LEU A 105 0.25 -4.20 -16.53
CA LEU A 105 -0.79 -5.06 -15.98
C LEU A 105 -0.41 -5.58 -14.59
N LEU A 106 0.80 -6.07 -14.42
CA LEU A 106 1.27 -6.59 -13.13
C LEU A 106 1.38 -5.48 -12.08
N ALA A 107 1.86 -4.28 -12.46
CA ALA A 107 1.86 -3.11 -11.58
C ALA A 107 0.44 -2.72 -11.15
N ALA A 108 -0.51 -2.69 -12.09
CA ALA A 108 -1.91 -2.38 -11.82
C ALA A 108 -2.56 -3.41 -10.90
N LEU A 109 -2.30 -4.70 -11.11
CA LEU A 109 -2.80 -5.79 -10.26
C LEU A 109 -2.29 -5.68 -8.83
N GLY A 110 -1.00 -5.37 -8.63
CA GLY A 110 -0.44 -5.12 -7.30
C GLY A 110 -1.12 -3.94 -6.60
N ALA A 111 -1.25 -2.82 -7.30
CA ALA A 111 -1.82 -1.58 -6.77
C ALA A 111 -3.29 -1.70 -6.34
N VAL A 112 -4.08 -2.60 -6.93
CA VAL A 112 -5.50 -2.80 -6.56
C VAL A 112 -5.68 -3.20 -5.10
N PHE A 113 -4.75 -3.95 -4.52
CA PHE A 113 -4.94 -4.54 -3.19
C PHE A 113 -4.41 -3.69 -2.05
N ASP A 114 -3.48 -2.78 -2.34
CA ASP A 114 -2.78 -1.98 -1.32
C ASP A 114 -3.71 -1.12 -0.44
N PRO A 115 -4.71 -0.38 -0.98
CA PRO A 115 -5.59 0.44 -0.16
C PRO A 115 -6.41 -0.37 0.85
N ALA A 116 -6.85 -1.57 0.47
CA ALA A 116 -7.59 -2.45 1.37
C ALA A 116 -6.69 -2.97 2.50
N GLY A 117 -5.41 -3.27 2.19
CA GLY A 117 -4.41 -3.66 3.17
C GLY A 117 -4.12 -2.57 4.21
N PHE A 118 -3.95 -1.32 3.75
CA PHE A 118 -3.75 -0.16 4.63
C PHE A 118 -4.98 0.09 5.52
N SER A 119 -6.17 0.21 4.94
CA SER A 119 -7.41 0.43 5.68
C SER A 119 -7.67 -0.67 6.71
N ALA A 120 -7.35 -1.92 6.38
CA ALA A 120 -7.50 -3.04 7.29
C ALA A 120 -6.57 -2.94 8.52
N ARG A 121 -5.32 -2.50 8.34
CA ARG A 121 -4.37 -2.29 9.44
C ARG A 121 -4.79 -1.13 10.32
N GLU A 122 -5.16 0.01 9.73
CA GLU A 122 -5.65 1.18 10.47
C GLU A 122 -6.89 0.83 11.29
N ALA A 123 -7.82 0.05 10.74
CA ALA A 123 -9.02 -0.39 11.44
C ALA A 123 -8.73 -1.30 12.65
N MET A 124 -7.54 -1.93 12.74
CA MET A 124 -7.12 -2.74 13.89
C MET A 124 -6.45 -1.93 15.01
N LEU A 125 -5.99 -0.70 14.74
CA LEU A 125 -5.26 0.14 15.70
C LEU A 125 -6.02 0.39 17.01
N PRO A 126 -7.33 0.74 17.01
CA PRO A 126 -8.06 1.02 18.25
C PRO A 126 -8.07 -0.17 19.22
N GLU A 127 -8.12 -1.39 18.70
CA GLU A 127 -8.13 -2.59 19.53
C GLU A 127 -6.74 -2.95 20.04
N CYS A 128 -5.73 -2.79 19.19
CA CYS A 128 -4.34 -2.93 19.61
C CYS A 128 -3.98 -1.91 20.69
N ALA A 129 -4.45 -0.67 20.59
CA ALA A 129 -4.30 0.36 21.60
C ALA A 129 -4.96 -0.02 22.94
N ARG A 130 -6.20 -0.52 22.89
CA ARG A 130 -6.93 -1.02 24.08
C ARG A 130 -6.20 -2.20 24.73
N ALA A 131 -5.74 -3.17 23.94
CA ALA A 131 -5.00 -4.33 24.44
C ALA A 131 -3.66 -3.92 25.09
N ALA A 132 -2.99 -2.94 24.50
CA ALA A 132 -1.75 -2.36 25.00
C ALA A 132 -1.93 -1.37 26.14
N ARG A 133 -3.18 -0.96 26.47
CA ARG A 133 -3.50 0.11 27.42
C ARG A 133 -2.75 1.42 27.12
N LEU A 134 -2.71 1.77 25.85
CA LEU A 134 -2.13 3.01 25.35
C LEU A 134 -3.24 3.93 24.82
N ARG A 135 -2.98 5.23 24.84
CA ARG A 135 -3.86 6.21 24.20
C ARG A 135 -3.81 6.01 22.68
N LEU A 136 -4.97 6.07 22.03
CA LEU A 136 -5.09 5.88 20.59
C LEU A 136 -4.25 6.89 19.80
N ASP A 137 -4.23 8.16 20.25
CA ASP A 137 -3.41 9.23 19.63
C ASP A 137 -1.93 8.82 19.53
N ARG A 138 -1.39 8.27 20.64
CA ARG A 138 0.01 7.83 20.67
C ARG A 138 0.25 6.64 19.74
N VAL A 139 -0.69 5.70 19.67
CA VAL A 139 -0.59 4.54 18.77
C VAL A 139 -0.66 4.99 17.32
N ASN A 140 -1.59 5.89 16.98
CA ASN A 140 -1.69 6.45 15.63
C ASN A 140 -0.41 7.22 15.24
N SER A 141 0.17 8.00 16.15
CA SER A 141 1.43 8.72 15.88
C SER A 141 2.58 7.76 15.59
N VAL A 142 2.70 6.66 16.37
CA VAL A 142 3.72 5.61 16.12
C VAL A 142 3.48 4.92 14.79
N HIS A 143 2.23 4.56 14.50
CA HIS A 143 1.84 3.93 13.23
C HIS A 143 2.23 4.81 12.03
N THR A 144 1.82 6.08 12.04
CA THR A 144 2.16 7.03 10.98
C THR A 144 3.67 7.23 10.85
N ALA A 145 4.40 7.32 11.97
CA ALA A 145 5.86 7.46 11.95
C ALA A 145 6.54 6.23 11.34
N LEU A 146 6.13 5.01 11.71
CA LEU A 146 6.68 3.77 11.14
C LEU A 146 6.39 3.63 9.65
N PHE A 147 5.17 3.98 9.24
CA PHE A 147 4.80 4.01 7.83
C PHE A 147 5.67 5.02 7.06
N SER A 148 5.82 6.24 7.57
CA SER A 148 6.65 7.28 6.94
C SER A 148 8.12 6.87 6.86
N VAL A 149 8.66 6.25 7.91
CA VAL A 149 10.04 5.73 7.91
C VAL A 149 10.20 4.62 6.88
N SER A 150 9.24 3.71 6.74
CA SER A 150 9.31 2.67 5.71
C SER A 150 9.37 3.25 4.30
N PHE A 151 8.57 4.27 4.01
CA PHE A 151 8.58 4.98 2.73
C PHE A 151 9.83 5.83 2.52
N LEU A 152 10.45 6.33 3.58
CA LEU A 152 11.70 7.10 3.48
C LEU A 152 12.89 6.20 3.12
N ILE A 153 12.97 5.01 3.72
CA ILE A 153 14.12 4.12 3.51
C ILE A 153 13.96 3.19 2.30
N ALA A 154 12.72 2.86 1.93
CA ALA A 154 12.45 1.86 0.90
C ALA A 154 12.97 2.23 -0.50
N PRO A 155 12.88 3.49 -0.98
CA PRO A 155 13.49 3.86 -2.26
C PRO A 155 15.02 3.68 -2.28
N GLY A 156 15.69 4.03 -1.19
CA GLY A 156 17.13 3.82 -1.05
C GLY A 156 17.50 2.33 -1.05
N LEU A 157 16.74 1.51 -0.34
CA LEU A 157 16.90 0.04 -0.38
C LEU A 157 16.61 -0.51 -1.77
N GLY A 158 15.55 -0.03 -2.42
CA GLY A 158 15.18 -0.42 -3.78
C GLY A 158 16.30 -0.09 -4.77
N GLY A 159 16.82 1.15 -4.76
CA GLY A 159 17.91 1.57 -5.60
C GLY A 159 19.19 0.75 -5.37
N LEU A 160 19.54 0.47 -4.11
CA LEU A 160 20.67 -0.38 -3.77
C LEU A 160 20.49 -1.81 -4.32
N LEU A 161 19.32 -2.40 -4.13
CA LEU A 161 19.03 -3.75 -4.63
C LEU A 161 19.05 -3.78 -6.17
N ILE A 162 18.50 -2.76 -6.83
CA ILE A 162 18.53 -2.65 -8.29
C ILE A 162 19.99 -2.61 -8.77
N ALA A 163 20.85 -1.84 -8.13
CA ALA A 163 22.27 -1.76 -8.48
C ALA A 163 23.03 -3.08 -8.27
N LEU A 164 22.63 -3.89 -7.29
CA LEU A 164 23.32 -5.15 -6.97
C LEU A 164 22.81 -6.34 -7.79
N VAL A 165 21.51 -6.44 -8.03
CA VAL A 165 20.88 -7.64 -8.60
C VAL A 165 19.97 -7.36 -9.79
N GLY A 166 19.81 -6.10 -10.21
CA GLY A 166 18.92 -5.67 -11.28
C GLY A 166 17.47 -5.46 -10.85
N ALA A 167 16.70 -4.71 -11.65
CA ALA A 167 15.35 -4.27 -11.31
C ALA A 167 14.35 -5.45 -11.21
N SER A 168 14.38 -6.38 -12.16
CA SER A 168 13.50 -7.54 -12.16
C SER A 168 13.70 -8.41 -10.92
N THR A 169 14.94 -8.73 -10.58
CA THR A 169 15.29 -9.57 -9.40
C THR A 169 14.97 -8.88 -8.08
N THR A 170 15.05 -7.55 -8.02
CA THR A 170 14.68 -6.77 -6.82
C THR A 170 13.24 -7.00 -6.38
N LEU A 171 12.33 -7.33 -7.30
CA LEU A 171 10.93 -7.62 -6.98
C LEU A 171 10.74 -8.91 -6.16
N TYR A 172 11.71 -9.81 -6.14
CA TYR A 172 11.69 -10.93 -5.17
C TYR A 172 11.88 -10.44 -3.73
N ALA A 173 12.71 -9.41 -3.50
CA ALA A 173 12.85 -8.82 -2.17
C ALA A 173 11.52 -8.18 -1.71
N THR A 174 10.80 -7.54 -2.62
CA THR A 174 9.44 -7.03 -2.38
C THR A 174 8.48 -8.16 -2.03
N THR A 175 8.51 -9.27 -2.76
CA THR A 175 7.70 -10.47 -2.47
C THR A 175 7.97 -10.99 -1.07
N VAL A 176 9.25 -11.05 -0.66
CA VAL A 176 9.63 -11.46 0.70
C VAL A 176 9.09 -10.47 1.75
N ALA A 177 9.16 -9.17 1.51
CA ALA A 177 8.64 -8.15 2.42
C ALA A 177 7.13 -8.31 2.63
N PHE A 178 6.36 -8.52 1.56
CA PHE A 178 4.92 -8.79 1.64
C PHE A 178 4.61 -10.14 2.30
N ALA A 179 5.38 -11.18 2.02
CA ALA A 179 5.22 -12.48 2.69
C ALA A 179 5.46 -12.38 4.20
N VAL A 180 6.52 -11.67 4.61
CA VAL A 180 6.78 -11.38 6.02
C VAL A 180 5.62 -10.61 6.64
N SER A 181 5.12 -9.58 5.97
CA SER A 181 3.97 -8.80 6.43
C SER A 181 2.73 -9.67 6.61
N ALA A 182 2.38 -10.50 5.61
CA ALA A 182 1.23 -11.41 5.65
C ALA A 182 1.34 -12.42 6.80
N VAL A 183 2.51 -13.03 6.98
CA VAL A 183 2.76 -13.96 8.07
C VAL A 183 2.65 -13.27 9.42
N VAL A 184 3.29 -12.10 9.57
CA VAL A 184 3.29 -11.36 10.83
C VAL A 184 1.86 -10.91 11.19
N VAL A 185 1.10 -10.33 10.25
CA VAL A 185 -0.27 -9.87 10.55
C VAL A 185 -1.22 -11.03 10.88
N ALA A 186 -0.94 -12.25 10.41
CA ALA A 186 -1.72 -13.44 10.76
C ALA A 186 -1.66 -13.77 12.26
N PHE A 187 -0.60 -13.34 12.96
CA PHE A 187 -0.46 -13.49 14.41
C PHE A 187 -1.12 -12.38 15.23
N VAL A 188 -1.68 -11.34 14.60
CA VAL A 188 -2.44 -10.31 15.31
C VAL A 188 -3.70 -10.91 15.90
N ARG A 189 -3.75 -11.05 17.23
CA ARG A 189 -4.87 -11.62 17.96
C ARG A 189 -5.58 -10.53 18.75
N VAL A 190 -6.60 -9.92 18.13
CA VAL A 190 -7.51 -8.97 18.75
C VAL A 190 -8.96 -9.42 18.56
N SER A 191 -9.83 -9.12 19.52
CA SER A 191 -11.15 -9.76 19.67
C SER A 191 -12.12 -9.52 18.51
N SER A 192 -11.99 -8.40 17.77
CA SER A 192 -12.87 -8.03 16.65
C SER A 192 -12.18 -8.07 15.28
N ALA A 193 -10.95 -8.62 15.21
CA ALA A 193 -10.20 -8.70 13.95
C ALA A 193 -10.92 -9.50 12.84
N GLY A 194 -12.01 -10.16 13.14
CA GLY A 194 -12.66 -11.10 12.24
C GLY A 194 -14.18 -11.10 12.14
N ARG A 195 -14.88 -10.16 12.77
CA ARG A 195 -16.36 -10.11 12.60
C ARG A 195 -16.81 -8.75 12.12
N PRO A 196 -17.52 -8.69 10.99
CA PRO A 196 -18.32 -7.52 10.62
C PRO A 196 -19.41 -7.31 11.67
N ASP A 197 -19.64 -6.07 12.11
CA ASP A 197 -20.83 -5.72 12.86
C ASP A 197 -22.02 -5.72 11.90
N HIS A 198 -22.80 -6.79 11.91
CA HIS A 198 -23.93 -7.02 10.99
C HIS A 198 -25.20 -6.23 11.33
N HIS A 199 -25.16 -5.23 12.21
CA HIS A 199 -26.42 -4.64 12.66
C HIS A 199 -27.08 -3.66 11.69
N ASP A 200 -26.39 -3.14 10.67
CA ASP A 200 -26.98 -2.29 9.61
C ASP A 200 -26.12 -2.28 8.32
N ALA A 201 -25.54 -3.42 7.95
CA ALA A 201 -24.71 -3.47 6.74
C ALA A 201 -25.57 -3.25 5.48
N PRO A 202 -25.20 -2.30 4.61
CA PRO A 202 -25.91 -2.11 3.34
C PRO A 202 -25.85 -3.39 2.52
N THR A 203 -26.95 -3.72 1.87
CA THR A 203 -27.18 -5.00 1.18
C THR A 203 -26.30 -5.23 -0.04
N THR A 204 -25.57 -4.20 -0.50
CA THR A 204 -24.64 -4.29 -1.63
C THR A 204 -23.40 -3.41 -1.41
N MET A 205 -22.25 -3.85 -1.95
CA MET A 205 -20.98 -3.13 -1.91
C MET A 205 -21.12 -1.70 -2.46
N LEU A 206 -21.89 -1.52 -3.53
CA LEU A 206 -22.13 -0.21 -4.14
C LEU A 206 -22.95 0.73 -3.24
N ALA A 207 -23.92 0.20 -2.52
CA ALA A 207 -24.70 0.97 -1.56
C ALA A 207 -23.86 1.45 -0.38
N ALA A 208 -22.99 0.58 0.16
CA ALA A 208 -22.05 0.92 1.23
C ALA A 208 -21.08 2.04 0.79
N THR A 209 -20.49 1.92 -0.39
CA THR A 209 -19.58 2.93 -0.94
C THR A 209 -20.28 4.26 -1.16
N ARG A 210 -21.50 4.24 -1.72
CA ARG A 210 -22.31 5.45 -1.93
C ARG A 210 -22.67 6.13 -0.61
N GLU A 211 -23.01 5.37 0.41
CA GLU A 211 -23.31 5.90 1.73
C GLU A 211 -22.08 6.53 2.38
N GLY A 212 -20.92 5.87 2.33
CA GLY A 212 -19.64 6.41 2.80
C GLY A 212 -19.28 7.73 2.10
N ILE A 213 -19.39 7.79 0.78
CA ILE A 213 -19.17 9.01 -0.01
C ILE A 213 -20.17 10.10 0.42
N ALA A 214 -21.45 9.76 0.58
CA ALA A 214 -22.47 10.73 0.99
C ALA A 214 -22.18 11.33 2.37
N VAL A 215 -21.66 10.54 3.32
CA VAL A 215 -21.26 11.02 4.66
C VAL A 215 -20.13 12.05 4.55
N VAL A 216 -19.11 11.77 3.74
CA VAL A 216 -18.00 12.72 3.51
C VAL A 216 -18.51 14.03 2.93
N PHE A 217 -19.37 13.98 1.91
CA PHE A 217 -19.91 15.20 1.27
C PHE A 217 -20.91 15.97 2.14
N ARG A 218 -21.60 15.30 3.06
CA ARG A 218 -22.54 15.97 4.00
C ARG A 218 -21.83 16.75 5.10
N SER A 219 -20.63 16.35 5.50
CA SER A 219 -19.86 17.01 6.55
C SER A 219 -18.82 17.96 5.95
N PRO A 220 -18.89 19.30 6.21
CA PRO A 220 -17.89 20.25 5.73
C PRO A 220 -16.48 19.91 6.22
N LEU A 221 -16.36 19.41 7.46
CA LEU A 221 -15.09 19.01 8.05
C LEU A 221 -14.47 17.81 7.32
N LEU A 222 -15.27 16.72 7.11
CA LEU A 222 -14.78 15.54 6.41
C LEU A 222 -14.43 15.85 4.96
N ARG A 223 -15.22 16.70 4.30
CA ARG A 223 -14.91 17.19 2.95
C ARG A 223 -13.59 17.96 2.91
N ALA A 224 -13.36 18.89 3.84
CA ALA A 224 -12.09 19.61 3.91
C ALA A 224 -10.91 18.68 4.19
N LEU A 225 -11.06 17.72 5.13
CA LEU A 225 -10.04 16.71 5.43
C LEU A 225 -9.76 15.76 4.26
N ALA A 226 -10.71 15.55 3.35
CA ALA A 226 -10.50 14.77 2.14
C ALA A 226 -9.88 15.59 1.00
N VAL A 227 -10.38 16.80 0.76
CA VAL A 227 -9.99 17.62 -0.40
C VAL A 227 -8.61 18.26 -0.21
N VAL A 228 -8.31 18.79 0.99
CA VAL A 228 -7.04 19.52 1.22
C VAL A 228 -5.81 18.62 1.02
N PRO A 229 -5.72 17.42 1.61
CA PRO A 229 -4.61 16.53 1.34
C PRO A 229 -4.57 16.04 -0.12
N ALA A 230 -5.73 15.79 -0.73
CA ALA A 230 -5.80 15.36 -2.13
C ALA A 230 -5.20 16.42 -3.06
N VAL A 231 -5.57 17.71 -2.88
CA VAL A 231 -5.02 18.83 -3.66
C VAL A 231 -3.52 18.98 -3.40
N ALA A 232 -3.07 18.84 -2.15
CA ALA A 232 -1.65 18.91 -1.81
C ALA A 232 -0.84 17.81 -2.52
N VAL A 233 -1.33 16.56 -2.51
CA VAL A 233 -0.70 15.44 -3.21
C VAL A 233 -0.71 15.67 -4.73
N MET A 234 -1.82 16.12 -5.30
CA MET A 234 -1.91 16.43 -6.75
C MET A 234 -0.95 17.53 -7.18
N ALA A 235 -0.69 18.51 -6.32
CA ALA A 235 0.28 19.55 -6.61
C ALA A 235 1.73 19.09 -6.44
N TRP A 236 1.99 18.26 -5.42
CA TRP A 236 3.33 17.78 -5.08
C TRP A 236 3.82 16.64 -5.99
N PHE A 237 2.96 15.69 -6.30
CA PHE A 237 3.32 14.47 -7.02
C PHE A 237 4.00 14.72 -8.39
N PRO A 238 3.53 15.66 -9.25
CA PRO A 238 4.22 15.99 -10.50
C PRO A 238 5.62 16.59 -10.29
N VAL A 239 5.79 17.33 -9.20
CA VAL A 239 7.12 17.92 -8.87
C VAL A 239 8.10 16.80 -8.53
N GLU A 240 7.70 15.87 -7.68
CA GLU A 240 8.56 14.78 -7.24
C GLU A 240 8.80 13.73 -8.34
N ALA A 241 7.74 13.32 -9.05
CA ALA A 241 7.80 12.21 -10.00
C ALA A 241 8.34 12.61 -11.38
N VAL A 242 8.24 13.89 -11.77
CA VAL A 242 8.57 14.33 -13.13
C VAL A 242 9.61 15.46 -13.13
N MET A 243 9.35 16.54 -12.39
CA MET A 243 10.20 17.74 -12.49
C MET A 243 11.58 17.53 -11.85
N LEU A 244 11.62 16.85 -10.69
CA LEU A 244 12.89 16.59 -10.00
C LEU A 244 13.82 15.68 -10.81
N PRO A 245 13.38 14.51 -11.30
CA PRO A 245 14.20 13.68 -12.19
C PRO A 245 14.62 14.39 -13.47
N ALA A 246 13.72 15.13 -14.13
CA ALA A 246 14.05 15.89 -15.35
C ALA A 246 15.13 16.94 -15.10
N PHE A 247 15.05 17.66 -13.97
CA PHE A 247 16.03 18.67 -13.59
C PHE A 247 17.45 18.08 -13.42
N PHE A 248 17.55 16.91 -12.78
CA PHE A 248 18.87 16.27 -12.61
C PHE A 248 19.42 15.71 -13.91
N VAL A 249 18.60 15.19 -14.81
CA VAL A 249 19.04 14.72 -16.14
C VAL A 249 19.57 15.89 -17.00
N GLU A 250 18.96 17.08 -16.92
CA GLU A 250 19.45 18.27 -17.64
C GLU A 250 20.79 18.81 -17.10
N GLN A 251 21.11 18.58 -15.82
CA GLN A 251 22.37 19.04 -15.23
C GLN A 251 23.55 18.11 -15.53
N ASP A 252 23.27 16.83 -15.81
CA ASP A 252 24.30 15.82 -16.15
C ASP A 252 24.59 15.74 -17.68
N ALA A 253 23.86 16.51 -18.50
CA ALA A 253 23.99 16.59 -19.95
C ALA A 253 24.84 17.82 -20.39
#